data_75390124510650b4830803f7f0cb73ee
#
_entry.id   75390124510650b4830803f7f0cb73ee
#
_cell.length_a   1.000
_cell.length_b   1.000
_cell.length_c   1.000
_cell.angle_alpha   90.00
_cell.angle_beta   90.00
_cell.angle_gamma   90.00
#
_symmetry.space_group_name_H-M   'P 1'
#
loop_
_entity.id
_entity.type
_entity.pdbx_description
1 polymer ?
#
loop_
_entity_poly.entity_id
_entity_poly.type
_entity_poly.pdbx_seq_one_letter_code
_entity_poly.pdbx_strand_id
1 'polypeptide(L)'
;MATLIAADANAAATTALSEQDLRLLREAIRLSEASRARGRHPFAALVPDADGNIIASAGNNSMPPEGDPTQHAELAAAAEAARKLSAQALASATLYTSAEPCCMCAGAIYWCNIGRVVYALSEHRLLTLTGAHPENPTFSLPCREVFARGQHSVVVLGPALEDEAARAHAGFWQG
;
A
#
# COMPACT_ATOMS: atom_id res chain seq x y z
N MET A 1 -37.29 -6.09 23.69
CA MET A 1 -36.74 -4.73 23.74
C MET A 1 -35.36 -4.79 23.10
N ALA A 2 -35.24 -4.38 21.84
CA ALA A 2 -33.99 -4.38 21.13
C ALA A 2 -33.32 -3.01 21.37
N THR A 3 -32.17 -3.04 22.03
CA THR A 3 -31.33 -1.85 22.22
C THR A 3 -30.65 -1.54 20.88
N LEU A 4 -31.10 -0.47 20.20
CA LEU A 4 -30.35 0.10 19.07
C LEU A 4 -29.00 0.62 19.61
N ILE A 5 -27.93 -0.04 19.20
CA ILE A 5 -26.59 0.49 19.36
C ILE A 5 -26.48 1.69 18.44
N ALA A 6 -26.22 2.85 19.00
CA ALA A 6 -25.99 4.09 18.27
C ALA A 6 -24.81 3.87 17.30
N ALA A 7 -25.07 4.05 16.01
CA ALA A 7 -24.03 4.10 14.99
C ALA A 7 -23.19 5.34 15.25
N ASP A 8 -21.90 5.11 15.51
CA ASP A 8 -20.93 6.16 15.80
C ASP A 8 -20.88 7.20 14.68
N ALA A 9 -21.11 8.45 15.06
CA ALA A 9 -21.02 9.64 14.19
C ALA A 9 -19.57 9.97 13.75
N ASN A 10 -18.61 9.08 13.95
CA ASN A 10 -17.20 9.25 13.60
C ASN A 10 -16.81 8.55 12.27
N ALA A 11 -17.74 7.95 11.57
CA ALA A 11 -17.49 7.29 10.27
C ALA A 11 -17.53 8.25 9.08
N ALA A 12 -17.64 9.56 9.29
CA ALA A 12 -17.45 10.58 8.26
C ALA A 12 -15.99 11.05 8.17
N ALA A 13 -15.03 10.15 8.47
CA ALA A 13 -13.60 10.42 8.32
C ALA A 13 -13.27 10.52 6.82
N THR A 14 -13.28 11.76 6.35
CA THR A 14 -12.59 12.31 5.19
C THR A 14 -12.30 11.32 4.05
N THR A 15 -13.16 11.36 3.05
CA THR A 15 -12.91 10.76 1.72
C THR A 15 -11.83 11.52 0.93
N ALA A 16 -11.28 12.60 1.48
CA ALA A 16 -10.23 13.41 0.89
C ALA A 16 -8.87 13.17 1.57
N LEU A 17 -7.81 13.21 0.77
CA LEU A 17 -6.43 13.14 1.27
C LEU A 17 -6.06 14.43 2.00
N SER A 18 -5.46 14.30 3.18
CA SER A 18 -4.87 15.40 3.92
C SER A 18 -3.48 15.78 3.35
N GLU A 19 -2.95 16.94 3.74
CA GLU A 19 -1.58 17.32 3.39
C GLU A 19 -0.56 16.31 3.95
N GLN A 20 -0.82 15.76 5.12
CA GLN A 20 0.01 14.70 5.70
C GLN A 20 -0.02 13.43 4.85
N ASP A 21 -1.20 13.03 4.35
CA ASP A 21 -1.32 11.89 3.44
C ASP A 21 -0.48 12.11 2.17
N LEU A 22 -0.58 13.28 1.57
CA LEU A 22 0.19 13.62 0.37
C LEU A 22 1.70 13.63 0.63
N ARG A 23 2.13 14.12 1.79
CA ARG A 23 3.55 14.10 2.20
C ARG A 23 4.06 12.65 2.35
N LEU A 24 3.32 11.80 3.06
CA LEU A 24 3.72 10.41 3.30
C LEU A 24 3.63 9.58 2.02
N LEU A 25 2.66 9.86 1.15
CA LEU A 25 2.56 9.21 -0.15
C LEU A 25 3.75 9.57 -1.05
N ARG A 26 4.20 10.85 -1.06
CA ARG A 26 5.44 11.25 -1.77
C ARG A 26 6.67 10.56 -1.19
N GLU A 27 6.71 10.33 0.11
CA GLU A 27 7.80 9.57 0.71
C GLU A 27 7.79 8.10 0.24
N ALA A 28 6.63 7.45 0.13
CA ALA A 28 6.53 6.12 -0.45
C ALA A 28 6.99 6.11 -1.92
N ILE A 29 6.64 7.12 -2.71
CA ILE A 29 7.12 7.30 -4.10
C ILE A 29 8.65 7.44 -4.12
N ARG A 30 9.23 8.31 -3.28
CA ARG A 30 10.69 8.47 -3.17
C ARG A 30 11.40 7.16 -2.80
N LEU A 31 10.83 6.38 -1.91
CA LEU A 31 11.36 5.06 -1.54
C LEU A 31 11.28 4.07 -2.71
N SER A 32 10.26 4.16 -3.57
CA SER A 32 10.17 3.31 -4.77
C SER A 32 11.25 3.67 -5.80
N GLU A 33 11.55 4.95 -5.97
CA GLU A 33 12.69 5.41 -6.79
C GLU A 33 14.03 4.90 -6.24
N ALA A 34 14.19 4.93 -4.91
CA ALA A 34 15.37 4.37 -4.25
C ALA A 34 15.46 2.82 -4.39
N SER A 35 14.31 2.12 -4.45
CA SER A 35 14.27 0.68 -4.76
C SER A 35 14.78 0.42 -6.18
N ARG A 36 14.27 1.17 -7.16
CA ARG A 36 14.75 1.13 -8.54
C ARG A 36 16.27 1.39 -8.66
N ALA A 37 16.76 2.40 -7.96
CA ALA A 37 18.19 2.75 -7.99
C ALA A 37 19.11 1.63 -7.47
N ARG A 38 18.55 0.70 -6.68
CA ARG A 38 19.23 -0.52 -6.21
C ARG A 38 19.02 -1.73 -7.15
N GLY A 39 18.43 -1.52 -8.33
CA GLY A 39 18.15 -2.59 -9.29
C GLY A 39 16.95 -3.48 -8.89
N ARG A 40 16.08 -3.02 -7.99
CA ARG A 40 14.86 -3.72 -7.59
C ARG A 40 13.63 -3.13 -8.28
N HIS A 41 12.53 -3.86 -8.29
CA HIS A 41 11.27 -3.33 -8.81
C HIS A 41 10.90 -2.02 -8.09
N PRO A 42 10.36 -1.02 -8.81
CA PRO A 42 10.10 0.33 -8.31
C PRO A 42 8.83 0.40 -7.44
N PHE A 43 8.78 -0.39 -6.39
CA PHE A 43 7.67 -0.40 -5.43
C PHE A 43 8.20 -0.18 -4.01
N ALA A 44 7.44 0.58 -3.22
CA ALA A 44 7.73 0.78 -1.80
C ALA A 44 6.46 1.09 -1.02
N ALA A 45 6.50 0.77 0.27
CA ALA A 45 5.43 1.06 1.21
C ALA A 45 6.00 1.46 2.57
N LEU A 46 5.20 2.21 3.34
CA LEU A 46 5.53 2.63 4.70
C LEU A 46 4.28 2.69 5.59
N VAL A 47 4.51 2.56 6.89
CA VAL A 47 3.50 2.75 7.94
C VAL A 47 4.07 3.74 8.95
N PRO A 48 3.43 4.90 9.18
CA PRO A 48 3.80 5.83 10.24
C PRO A 48 3.11 5.49 11.57
N ASP A 49 3.64 6.05 12.66
CA ASP A 49 2.93 6.17 13.93
C ASP A 49 1.89 7.31 13.91
N ALA A 50 1.22 7.53 15.05
CA ALA A 50 0.23 8.60 15.19
C ALA A 50 0.80 10.01 15.02
N ASP A 51 2.09 10.20 15.28
CA ASP A 51 2.79 11.47 15.14
C ASP A 51 3.33 11.68 13.71
N GLY A 52 3.19 10.67 12.85
CA GLY A 52 3.64 10.69 11.47
C GLY A 52 5.12 10.30 11.28
N ASN A 53 5.77 9.72 12.29
CA ASN A 53 7.10 9.15 12.16
C ASN A 53 7.02 7.76 11.52
N ILE A 54 7.86 7.49 10.54
CA ILE A 54 7.86 6.21 9.85
C ILE A 54 8.41 5.13 10.77
N ILE A 55 7.58 4.16 11.15
CA ILE A 55 7.94 3.04 12.02
C ILE A 55 8.22 1.75 11.27
N ALA A 56 7.67 1.61 10.08
CA ALA A 56 7.93 0.48 9.19
C ALA A 56 8.02 1.00 7.75
N SER A 57 8.98 0.50 6.98
CA SER A 57 9.07 0.80 5.55
C SER A 57 9.81 -0.30 4.81
N ALA A 58 9.40 -0.59 3.58
CA ALA A 58 10.05 -1.57 2.73
C ALA A 58 10.04 -1.13 1.27
N GLY A 59 11.11 -1.44 0.55
CA GLY A 59 11.13 -1.52 -0.91
C GLY A 59 10.84 -2.95 -1.36
N ASN A 60 10.54 -3.13 -2.64
CA ASN A 60 10.35 -4.46 -3.21
C ASN A 60 11.65 -5.28 -3.10
N ASN A 61 11.51 -6.56 -2.75
CA ASN A 61 12.58 -7.54 -2.72
C ASN A 61 12.14 -8.88 -3.35
N SER A 62 11.33 -8.81 -4.41
CA SER A 62 10.80 -10.01 -5.07
C SER A 62 11.78 -10.71 -6.01
N MET A 63 12.98 -10.16 -6.20
CA MET A 63 13.97 -10.67 -7.15
C MET A 63 15.03 -11.54 -6.47
N PRO A 64 15.36 -12.72 -7.04
CA PRO A 64 16.47 -13.54 -6.58
C PRO A 64 17.82 -12.80 -6.80
N PRO A 65 18.93 -13.25 -6.15
CA PRO A 65 19.01 -14.39 -5.23
C PRO A 65 18.61 -14.05 -3.79
N GLU A 66 18.52 -12.77 -3.39
CA GLU A 66 18.29 -12.37 -2.00
C GLU A 66 16.81 -12.32 -1.62
N GLY A 67 15.93 -12.25 -2.61
CA GLY A 67 14.49 -12.14 -2.41
C GLY A 67 13.70 -13.30 -3.02
N ASP A 68 12.39 -13.30 -2.80
CA ASP A 68 11.45 -14.25 -3.37
C ASP A 68 10.17 -13.53 -3.86
N PRO A 69 9.37 -14.13 -4.75
CA PRO A 69 8.20 -13.47 -5.36
C PRO A 69 7.14 -12.96 -4.37
N THR A 70 7.18 -13.37 -3.11
CA THR A 70 6.23 -12.89 -2.10
C THR A 70 6.70 -11.63 -1.36
N GLN A 71 7.97 -11.24 -1.49
CA GLN A 71 8.58 -10.11 -0.80
C GLN A 71 8.22 -8.77 -1.45
N HIS A 72 6.93 -8.51 -1.58
CA HIS A 72 6.41 -7.21 -1.98
C HIS A 72 6.56 -6.19 -0.85
N ALA A 73 6.69 -4.92 -1.22
CA ALA A 73 6.94 -3.83 -0.28
C ALA A 73 5.83 -3.68 0.76
N GLU A 74 4.57 -3.75 0.35
CA GLU A 74 3.41 -3.57 1.21
C GLU A 74 3.29 -4.71 2.22
N LEU A 75 3.49 -5.96 1.77
CA LEU A 75 3.50 -7.14 2.65
C LEU A 75 4.60 -7.00 3.70
N ALA A 76 5.81 -6.63 3.29
CA ALA A 76 6.94 -6.49 4.20
C ALA A 76 6.72 -5.35 5.21
N ALA A 77 6.23 -4.18 4.77
CA ALA A 77 5.94 -3.04 5.64
C ALA A 77 4.79 -3.36 6.62
N ALA A 78 3.72 -4.02 6.16
CA ALA A 78 2.62 -4.44 7.02
C ALA A 78 3.07 -5.45 8.08
N ALA A 79 3.86 -6.46 7.68
CA ALA A 79 4.41 -7.45 8.61
C ALA A 79 5.37 -6.83 9.63
N GLU A 80 6.17 -5.83 9.24
CA GLU A 80 7.04 -5.10 10.15
C GLU A 80 6.23 -4.26 11.14
N ALA A 81 5.22 -3.52 10.68
CA ALA A 81 4.32 -2.75 11.53
C ALA A 81 3.60 -3.64 12.55
N ALA A 82 3.12 -4.82 12.13
CA ALA A 82 2.44 -5.78 12.99
C ALA A 82 3.33 -6.33 14.13
N ARG A 83 4.65 -6.33 13.94
CA ARG A 83 5.60 -6.69 15.01
C ARG A 83 5.86 -5.56 16.01
N LYS A 84 5.55 -4.31 15.65
CA LYS A 84 5.88 -3.11 16.43
C LYS A 84 4.67 -2.50 17.11
N LEU A 85 3.47 -2.69 16.57
CA LEU A 85 2.23 -2.08 17.04
C LEU A 85 1.29 -3.10 17.64
N SER A 86 0.45 -2.64 18.60
CA SER A 86 -0.68 -3.43 19.09
C SER A 86 -1.77 -3.56 18.03
N ALA A 87 -2.63 -4.56 18.15
CA ALA A 87 -3.77 -4.76 17.24
C ALA A 87 -4.70 -3.53 17.18
N GLN A 88 -4.89 -2.83 18.29
CA GLN A 88 -5.69 -1.61 18.34
C GLN A 88 -5.01 -0.45 17.58
N ALA A 89 -3.70 -0.28 17.73
CA ALA A 89 -2.94 0.72 17.01
C ALA A 89 -2.93 0.44 15.50
N LEU A 90 -2.80 -0.83 15.10
CA LEU A 90 -2.88 -1.25 13.70
C LEU A 90 -4.24 -0.95 13.08
N ALA A 91 -5.35 -1.17 13.80
CA ALA A 91 -6.68 -0.85 13.31
C ALA A 91 -6.87 0.67 13.01
N SER A 92 -6.06 1.52 13.62
CA SER A 92 -6.03 2.97 13.36
C SER A 92 -4.88 3.39 12.44
N ALA A 93 -3.97 2.48 12.10
CA ALA A 93 -2.81 2.78 11.28
C ALA A 93 -3.17 2.91 9.79
N THR A 94 -2.35 3.66 9.08
CA THR A 94 -2.42 3.80 7.62
C THR A 94 -1.16 3.24 6.99
N LEU A 95 -1.33 2.42 5.97
CA LEU A 95 -0.25 2.01 5.08
C LEU A 95 -0.27 2.91 3.84
N TYR A 96 0.86 3.54 3.52
CA TYR A 96 1.08 4.32 2.29
C TYR A 96 1.93 3.51 1.34
N THR A 97 1.55 3.46 0.07
CA THR A 97 2.27 2.69 -0.94
C THR A 97 2.35 3.42 -2.29
N SER A 98 3.47 3.23 -2.98
CA SER A 98 3.71 3.85 -4.29
C SER A 98 2.81 3.31 -5.41
N ALA A 99 2.26 2.10 -5.24
CA ALA A 99 1.31 1.49 -6.16
C ALA A 99 0.18 0.80 -5.40
N GLU A 100 -0.95 0.57 -6.07
CA GLU A 100 -2.10 -0.14 -5.51
C GLU A 100 -1.68 -1.54 -5.03
N PRO A 101 -2.02 -1.96 -3.81
CA PRO A 101 -1.69 -3.30 -3.32
C PRO A 101 -2.33 -4.39 -4.18
N CYS A 102 -1.54 -5.33 -4.67
CA CYS A 102 -2.07 -6.53 -5.32
C CYS A 102 -2.87 -7.38 -4.31
N CYS A 103 -3.60 -8.40 -4.78
CA CYS A 103 -4.45 -9.23 -3.92
C CYS A 103 -3.69 -9.91 -2.77
N MET A 104 -2.43 -10.33 -2.97
CA MET A 104 -1.57 -10.89 -1.93
C MET A 104 -1.27 -9.86 -0.84
N CYS A 105 -0.87 -8.64 -1.23
CA CYS A 105 -0.58 -7.55 -0.30
C CYS A 105 -1.84 -7.04 0.41
N ALA A 106 -2.97 -6.94 -0.29
CA ALA A 106 -4.25 -6.60 0.32
C ALA A 106 -4.65 -7.62 1.39
N GLY A 107 -4.46 -8.92 1.12
CA GLY A 107 -4.64 -9.97 2.11
C GLY A 107 -3.73 -9.80 3.32
N ALA A 108 -2.44 -9.52 3.12
CA ALA A 108 -1.49 -9.28 4.21
C ALA A 108 -1.87 -8.07 5.07
N ILE A 109 -2.23 -6.95 4.44
CA ILE A 109 -2.69 -5.72 5.12
C ILE A 109 -3.92 -6.03 6.00
N TYR A 110 -4.90 -6.76 5.44
CA TYR A 110 -6.10 -7.19 6.15
C TYR A 110 -5.76 -8.04 7.38
N TRP A 111 -4.94 -9.09 7.21
CA TRP A 111 -4.55 -9.97 8.32
C TRP A 111 -3.67 -9.28 9.36
N CYS A 112 -2.90 -8.26 8.99
CA CYS A 112 -2.18 -7.39 9.92
C CYS A 112 -3.09 -6.40 10.65
N ASN A 113 -4.40 -6.37 10.36
CA ASN A 113 -5.39 -5.47 10.96
C ASN A 113 -5.13 -3.98 10.70
N ILE A 114 -4.48 -3.62 9.58
CA ILE A 114 -4.28 -2.21 9.20
C ILE A 114 -5.59 -1.64 8.69
N GLY A 115 -6.07 -0.56 9.31
CA GLY A 115 -7.41 -0.03 9.06
C GLY A 115 -7.53 0.88 7.83
N ARG A 116 -6.41 1.36 7.26
CA ARG A 116 -6.42 2.32 6.15
C ARG A 116 -5.26 2.10 5.19
N VAL A 117 -5.53 2.28 3.89
CA VAL A 117 -4.55 2.25 2.81
C VAL A 117 -4.65 3.51 1.97
N VAL A 118 -3.50 4.12 1.67
CA VAL A 118 -3.37 5.22 0.71
C VAL A 118 -2.37 4.82 -0.35
N TYR A 119 -2.77 4.82 -1.63
CA TYR A 119 -1.89 4.41 -2.72
C TYR A 119 -1.77 5.47 -3.82
N ALA A 120 -0.61 5.48 -4.50
CA ALA A 120 -0.34 6.45 -5.55
C ALA A 120 -0.80 5.95 -6.92
N LEU A 121 -0.10 5.01 -7.53
CA LEU A 121 -0.35 4.49 -8.87
C LEU A 121 -1.41 3.40 -8.83
N SER A 122 -2.46 3.50 -9.65
CA SER A 122 -3.45 2.43 -9.77
C SER A 122 -2.88 1.21 -10.50
N GLU A 123 -3.38 0.02 -10.16
CA GLU A 123 -3.04 -1.23 -10.87
C GLU A 123 -3.34 -1.13 -12.37
N HIS A 124 -4.46 -0.45 -12.72
CA HIS A 124 -4.82 -0.22 -14.11
C HIS A 124 -3.76 0.59 -14.86
N ARG A 125 -3.27 1.69 -14.26
CA ARG A 125 -2.23 2.50 -14.89
C ARG A 125 -0.88 1.79 -14.89
N LEU A 126 -0.56 1.06 -13.83
CA LEU A 126 0.64 0.24 -13.75
C LEU A 126 0.68 -0.76 -14.92
N LEU A 127 -0.42 -1.46 -15.21
CA LEU A 127 -0.51 -2.38 -16.34
C LEU A 127 -0.18 -1.70 -17.67
N THR A 128 -0.56 -0.44 -17.88
CA THR A 128 -0.20 0.29 -19.11
C THR A 128 1.30 0.58 -19.21
N LEU A 129 2.02 0.61 -18.10
CA LEU A 129 3.47 0.84 -18.03
C LEU A 129 4.28 -0.45 -18.14
N THR A 130 3.80 -1.53 -17.53
CA THR A 130 4.47 -2.83 -17.49
C THR A 130 4.11 -3.71 -18.70
N GLY A 131 2.90 -3.54 -19.24
CA GLY A 131 2.38 -4.44 -20.28
C GLY A 131 2.36 -5.89 -19.79
N ALA A 132 2.79 -6.81 -20.66
CA ALA A 132 2.89 -8.24 -20.34
C ALA A 132 4.29 -8.64 -19.83
N HIS A 133 4.95 -7.79 -19.07
CA HIS A 133 6.30 -8.06 -18.58
C HIS A 133 6.30 -9.30 -17.66
N PRO A 134 7.17 -10.31 -17.90
CA PRO A 134 7.12 -11.58 -17.18
C PRO A 134 7.44 -11.47 -15.69
N GLU A 135 8.20 -10.44 -15.28
CA GLU A 135 8.52 -10.19 -13.86
C GLU A 135 7.39 -9.47 -13.11
N ASN A 136 6.38 -8.96 -13.82
CA ASN A 136 5.21 -8.32 -13.21
C ASN A 136 3.92 -8.79 -13.91
N PRO A 137 3.57 -10.08 -13.77
CA PRO A 137 2.32 -10.59 -14.30
C PRO A 137 1.14 -9.98 -13.52
N THR A 138 0.53 -8.93 -14.09
CA THR A 138 -0.53 -8.17 -13.43
C THR A 138 -1.70 -9.06 -13.01
N PHE A 139 -2.07 -8.96 -11.75
CA PHE A 139 -3.27 -9.60 -11.20
C PHE A 139 -4.38 -8.54 -11.11
N SER A 140 -5.21 -8.43 -12.16
CA SER A 140 -6.23 -7.38 -12.30
C SER A 140 -7.40 -7.56 -11.31
N LEU A 141 -7.11 -7.47 -10.02
CA LEU A 141 -8.07 -7.50 -8.92
C LEU A 141 -7.80 -6.31 -7.99
N PRO A 142 -8.59 -5.22 -8.09
CA PRO A 142 -8.41 -4.04 -7.26
C PRO A 142 -8.44 -4.37 -5.77
N CYS A 143 -7.56 -3.75 -4.98
CA CYS A 143 -7.48 -4.02 -3.53
C CYS A 143 -8.80 -3.76 -2.80
N ARG A 144 -9.63 -2.81 -3.28
CA ARG A 144 -10.97 -2.54 -2.75
C ARG A 144 -11.90 -3.76 -2.82
N GLU A 145 -11.82 -4.55 -3.87
CA GLU A 145 -12.63 -5.77 -4.01
C GLU A 145 -12.20 -6.85 -3.03
N VAL A 146 -10.90 -6.94 -2.76
CA VAL A 146 -10.37 -7.86 -1.74
C VAL A 146 -10.88 -7.45 -0.36
N PHE A 147 -10.73 -6.19 0.02
CA PHE A 147 -11.16 -5.69 1.34
C PHE A 147 -12.68 -5.77 1.52
N ALA A 148 -13.47 -5.56 0.46
CA ALA A 148 -14.93 -5.66 0.53
C ALA A 148 -15.45 -7.07 0.87
N ARG A 149 -14.61 -8.11 0.76
CA ARG A 149 -14.94 -9.50 1.15
C ARG A 149 -14.55 -9.82 2.59
N GLY A 150 -13.86 -8.90 3.28
CA GLY A 150 -13.45 -9.06 4.67
C GLY A 150 -14.57 -8.82 5.68
N GLN A 151 -14.37 -9.27 6.92
CA GLN A 151 -15.31 -9.08 8.03
C GLN A 151 -15.11 -7.73 8.73
N HIS A 152 -13.96 -7.07 8.57
CA HIS A 152 -13.73 -5.69 9.01
C HIS A 152 -13.41 -4.79 7.83
N SER A 153 -13.74 -3.51 7.98
CA SER A 153 -13.53 -2.51 6.93
C SER A 153 -12.07 -2.06 6.89
N VAL A 154 -11.55 -1.88 5.67
CA VAL A 154 -10.31 -1.16 5.42
C VAL A 154 -10.63 0.05 4.52
N VAL A 155 -10.32 1.25 5.00
CA VAL A 155 -10.51 2.49 4.22
C VAL A 155 -9.43 2.56 3.15
N VAL A 156 -9.83 2.77 1.90
CA VAL A 156 -8.89 2.85 0.77
C VAL A 156 -9.02 4.19 0.08
N LEU A 157 -7.94 4.97 0.03
CA LEU A 157 -7.83 6.22 -0.71
C LEU A 157 -6.76 6.07 -1.81
N GLY A 158 -7.09 6.55 -2.97
CA GLY A 158 -6.27 6.46 -4.18
C GLY A 158 -7.14 6.16 -5.40
N PRO A 159 -6.57 6.25 -6.61
CA PRO A 159 -5.19 6.66 -6.85
C PRO A 159 -4.96 8.16 -6.59
N ALA A 160 -3.70 8.54 -6.25
CA ALA A 160 -3.29 9.92 -6.08
C ALA A 160 -1.81 10.10 -6.46
N LEU A 161 -1.45 11.23 -7.02
CA LEU A 161 -0.08 11.51 -7.48
C LEU A 161 0.43 10.50 -8.53
N GLU A 162 -0.45 9.95 -9.35
CA GLU A 162 -0.12 8.89 -10.31
C GLU A 162 1.02 9.29 -11.26
N ASP A 163 1.06 10.56 -11.71
CA ASP A 163 2.14 11.04 -12.59
C ASP A 163 3.49 11.09 -11.89
N GLU A 164 3.50 11.41 -10.58
CA GLU A 164 4.72 11.37 -9.78
C GLU A 164 5.19 9.92 -9.62
N ALA A 165 4.30 9.01 -9.25
CA ALA A 165 4.61 7.60 -9.04
C ALA A 165 5.04 6.88 -10.35
N ALA A 166 4.42 7.20 -11.48
CA ALA A 166 4.73 6.62 -12.78
C ALA A 166 6.19 6.85 -13.22
N ARG A 167 6.86 7.92 -12.75
CA ARG A 167 8.25 8.22 -13.09
C ARG A 167 9.21 7.11 -12.68
N ALA A 168 8.97 6.47 -11.54
CA ALA A 168 9.80 5.36 -11.07
C ALA A 168 9.75 4.15 -12.02
N HIS A 169 8.67 4.01 -12.80
CA HIS A 169 8.45 2.91 -13.73
C HIS A 169 8.92 3.21 -15.17
N ALA A 170 9.15 4.50 -15.50
CA ALA A 170 9.52 4.91 -16.86
C ALA A 170 10.82 4.21 -17.32
N GLY A 171 10.73 3.42 -18.41
CA GLY A 171 11.86 2.70 -18.98
C GLY A 171 12.39 1.50 -18.16
N PHE A 172 11.81 1.20 -17.01
CA PHE A 172 12.25 0.08 -16.18
C PHE A 172 11.85 -1.28 -16.78
N TRP A 173 10.67 -1.36 -17.37
CA TRP A 173 10.05 -2.60 -17.86
C TRP A 173 10.35 -2.89 -19.35
N GLN A 174 11.39 -2.30 -19.91
CA GLN A 174 11.74 -2.42 -21.34
C GLN A 174 12.99 -3.29 -21.59
N GLY A 175 13.46 -3.97 -20.56
CA GLY A 175 14.64 -4.85 -20.61
C GLY A 175 14.32 -6.27 -21.04
#